data_93af43cbeae012ef728836a291e6bd70
#
_entry.id   93af43cbeae012ef728836a291e6bd70
#
_cell.length_a   1.000
_cell.length_b   1.000
_cell.length_c   1.000
_cell.angle_alpha   90.00
_cell.angle_beta   90.00
_cell.angle_gamma   90.00
#
_symmetry.space_group_name_H-M   'P 1'
#
loop_
_entity.id
_entity.type
_entity.pdbx_description
1 polymer ?
#
loop_
_entity_poly.entity_id
_entity_poly.type
_entity_poly.pdbx_seq_one_letter_code
_entity_poly.pdbx_strand_id
1 'polypeptide(L)'
;LKGTFMENVPVIPVSAVTGEGVNQLRREFTKLSKTFINLEIEKPFRLFVDRSFTLKGLGTVVTGTVVTGSLRLNQEVLQYPQAREIRIRGMQSHGINVKEVKAGQRVALNLTGIAKEDVFRGNQLAMPESLLSGYLINASLSLLKDALTPLKN
;
A
#
# COMPACT_ATOMS: atom_id res chain seq x y z
N LEU A 1 -0.10 -9.66 -24.24
CA LEU A 1 -0.92 -8.77 -23.42
C LEU A 1 -2.21 -8.31 -24.13
N LYS A 2 -2.44 -8.78 -25.39
CA LYS A 2 -3.62 -8.44 -26.18
C LYS A 2 -4.91 -8.88 -25.46
N GLY A 3 -5.89 -7.99 -25.40
CA GLY A 3 -7.15 -8.24 -24.70
C GLY A 3 -7.09 -8.12 -23.16
N THR A 4 -5.98 -7.65 -22.59
CA THR A 4 -5.85 -7.36 -21.16
C THR A 4 -5.73 -5.87 -20.93
N PHE A 5 -5.87 -5.43 -19.65
CA PHE A 5 -5.62 -4.03 -19.28
C PHE A 5 -4.18 -3.56 -19.56
N MET A 6 -3.27 -4.48 -19.86
CA MET A 6 -1.87 -4.19 -20.19
C MET A 6 -1.59 -4.14 -21.70
N GLU A 7 -2.61 -4.19 -22.57
CA GLU A 7 -2.43 -4.27 -24.02
C GLU A 7 -1.62 -3.10 -24.61
N ASN A 8 -1.83 -1.90 -24.08
CA ASN A 8 -1.22 -0.68 -24.59
C ASN A 8 -0.09 -0.13 -23.70
N VAL A 9 0.38 -0.90 -22.73
CA VAL A 9 1.50 -0.43 -21.89
C VAL A 9 2.84 -0.64 -22.59
N PRO A 10 3.80 0.29 -22.45
CA PRO A 10 5.12 0.12 -23.04
C PRO A 10 5.89 -1.03 -22.35
N VAL A 11 6.44 -1.92 -23.14
CA VAL A 11 7.33 -3.00 -22.68
C VAL A 11 8.77 -2.58 -22.99
N ILE A 12 9.59 -2.45 -21.96
CA ILE A 12 10.96 -1.97 -22.08
C ILE A 12 11.90 -3.07 -21.60
N PRO A 13 12.69 -3.70 -22.52
CA PRO A 13 13.75 -4.60 -22.13
C PRO A 13 14.85 -3.85 -21.37
N VAL A 14 15.30 -4.40 -20.25
CA VAL A 14 16.37 -3.79 -19.45
C VAL A 14 17.35 -4.84 -18.96
N SER A 15 18.63 -4.47 -18.89
CA SER A 15 19.68 -5.26 -18.27
C SER A 15 20.39 -4.42 -17.22
N ALA A 16 20.34 -4.87 -15.96
CA ALA A 16 21.07 -4.22 -14.87
C ALA A 16 22.59 -4.39 -14.98
N VAL A 17 23.04 -5.44 -15.69
CA VAL A 17 24.47 -5.74 -15.87
C VAL A 17 25.09 -4.86 -16.94
N THR A 18 24.43 -4.72 -18.09
CA THR A 18 24.95 -3.94 -19.23
C THR A 18 24.50 -2.49 -19.23
N GLY A 19 23.46 -2.14 -18.47
CA GLY A 19 22.81 -0.83 -18.49
C GLY A 19 21.89 -0.60 -19.68
N GLU A 20 21.71 -1.61 -20.55
CA GLU A 20 20.81 -1.52 -21.70
C GLU A 20 19.39 -1.24 -21.23
N GLY A 21 18.68 -0.33 -21.95
CA GLY A 21 17.29 0.04 -21.66
C GLY A 21 17.06 0.92 -20.41
N VAL A 22 18.03 1.04 -19.49
CA VAL A 22 17.86 1.75 -18.21
C VAL A 22 17.52 3.23 -18.43
N ASN A 23 18.14 3.90 -19.39
CA ASN A 23 17.85 5.30 -19.71
C ASN A 23 16.45 5.48 -20.32
N GLN A 24 15.97 4.50 -21.09
CA GLN A 24 14.61 4.50 -21.62
C GLN A 24 13.60 4.33 -20.48
N LEU A 25 13.82 3.39 -19.58
CA LEU A 25 13.01 3.17 -18.39
C LEU A 25 12.91 4.44 -17.52
N ARG A 26 14.04 5.12 -17.28
CA ARG A 26 14.06 6.40 -16.54
C ARG A 26 13.20 7.47 -17.20
N ARG A 27 13.27 7.60 -18.53
CA ARG A 27 12.44 8.55 -19.28
C ARG A 27 10.95 8.24 -19.12
N GLU A 28 10.56 6.98 -19.20
CA GLU A 28 9.16 6.59 -19.02
C GLU A 28 8.68 6.84 -17.59
N PHE A 29 9.47 6.53 -16.56
CA PHE A 29 9.13 6.90 -15.19
C PHE A 29 8.99 8.42 -15.00
N THR A 30 9.85 9.22 -15.62
CA THR A 30 9.74 10.68 -15.57
C THR A 30 8.47 11.19 -16.24
N LYS A 31 8.03 10.57 -17.35
CA LYS A 31 6.74 10.90 -17.97
C LYS A 31 5.58 10.55 -17.07
N LEU A 32 5.57 9.31 -16.55
CA LEU A 32 4.52 8.83 -15.66
C LEU A 32 4.40 9.68 -14.39
N SER A 33 5.52 10.06 -13.77
CA SER A 33 5.50 10.89 -12.55
C SER A 33 4.82 12.25 -12.73
N LYS A 34 4.77 12.77 -13.97
CA LYS A 34 4.08 14.02 -14.30
C LYS A 34 2.56 13.84 -14.45
N THR A 35 2.10 12.62 -14.73
CA THR A 35 0.67 12.33 -14.91
C THR A 35 -0.01 11.89 -13.62
N PHE A 36 0.75 11.40 -12.63
CA PHE A 36 0.23 11.00 -11.32
C PHE A 36 0.06 12.20 -10.37
N ILE A 37 -0.81 13.15 -10.72
CA ILE A 37 -1.03 14.37 -9.94
C ILE A 37 -2.12 14.20 -8.87
N ASN A 38 -2.94 13.15 -8.95
CA ASN A 38 -4.11 13.01 -8.08
C ASN A 38 -3.96 11.85 -7.09
N LEU A 39 -3.03 12.01 -6.13
CA LEU A 39 -3.03 11.18 -4.93
C LEU A 39 -4.25 11.60 -4.09
N GLU A 40 -5.02 10.61 -3.64
CA GLU A 40 -6.26 10.82 -2.85
C GLU A 40 -5.94 11.28 -1.42
N ILE A 41 -5.28 12.44 -1.29
CA ILE A 41 -4.79 12.99 0.00
C ILE A 41 -5.96 13.47 0.85
N GLU A 42 -7.03 13.94 0.24
CA GLU A 42 -8.23 14.46 0.95
C GLU A 42 -9.12 13.35 1.53
N LYS A 43 -8.92 12.10 1.12
CA LYS A 43 -9.65 10.96 1.67
C LYS A 43 -9.13 10.59 3.07
N PRO A 44 -9.89 9.84 3.87
CA PRO A 44 -9.39 9.27 5.12
C PRO A 44 -8.14 8.43 4.91
N PHE A 45 -7.22 8.47 5.88
CA PHE A 45 -6.00 7.68 5.85
C PHE A 45 -6.30 6.18 5.76
N ARG A 46 -5.59 5.50 4.84
CA ARG A 46 -5.58 4.04 4.71
C ARG A 46 -4.19 3.55 4.33
N LEU A 47 -3.78 2.46 4.97
CA LEU A 47 -2.53 1.78 4.69
C LEU A 47 -2.75 0.26 4.75
N PHE A 48 -2.28 -0.48 3.74
CA PHE A 48 -2.17 -1.93 3.82
C PHE A 48 -0.84 -2.32 4.44
N VAL A 49 -0.89 -3.23 5.40
CA VAL A 49 0.32 -3.80 6.01
C VAL A 49 0.97 -4.79 5.05
N ASP A 50 2.20 -4.50 4.64
CA ASP A 50 3.03 -5.40 3.82
C ASP A 50 3.81 -6.37 4.68
N ARG A 51 4.40 -5.87 5.78
CA ARG A 51 5.23 -6.63 6.73
C ARG A 51 4.99 -6.15 8.14
N SER A 52 5.10 -7.08 9.09
CA SER A 52 5.17 -6.79 10.52
C SER A 52 6.39 -7.48 11.12
N PHE A 53 7.07 -6.80 12.03
CA PHE A 53 8.25 -7.33 12.72
C PHE A 53 8.45 -6.62 14.06
N THR A 54 9.24 -7.22 14.93
CA THR A 54 9.61 -6.62 16.21
C THR A 54 11.00 -6.03 16.11
N LEU A 55 11.16 -4.78 16.56
CA LEU A 55 12.46 -4.14 16.73
C LEU A 55 12.78 -4.00 18.22
N LYS A 56 14.00 -4.39 18.61
CA LYS A 56 14.47 -4.24 19.98
C LYS A 56 14.36 -2.78 20.44
N GLY A 57 13.67 -2.55 21.54
CA GLY A 57 13.45 -1.21 22.12
C GLY A 57 12.31 -0.40 21.47
N LEU A 58 11.81 -0.79 20.29
CA LEU A 58 10.69 -0.11 19.62
C LEU A 58 9.38 -0.93 19.68
N GLY A 59 9.46 -2.25 19.83
CA GLY A 59 8.27 -3.11 19.82
C GLY A 59 7.80 -3.43 18.41
N THR A 60 6.49 -3.45 18.22
CA THR A 60 5.86 -3.83 16.94
C THR A 60 5.99 -2.72 15.90
N VAL A 61 6.56 -3.07 14.76
CA VAL A 61 6.69 -2.17 13.59
C VAL A 61 6.02 -2.82 12.38
N VAL A 62 5.25 -2.04 11.65
CA VAL A 62 4.69 -2.46 10.37
C VAL A 62 5.21 -1.58 9.25
N THR A 63 5.31 -2.14 8.05
CA THR A 63 5.59 -1.36 6.83
C THR A 63 4.44 -1.49 5.85
N GLY A 64 4.21 -0.44 5.09
CA GLY A 64 3.18 -0.41 4.05
C GLY A 64 3.28 0.86 3.22
N THR A 65 2.42 0.94 2.21
CA THR A 65 2.24 2.13 1.40
C THR A 65 0.92 2.78 1.77
N VAL A 66 0.93 4.09 2.02
CA VAL A 66 -0.28 4.87 2.25
C VAL A 66 -1.08 4.91 0.96
N VAL A 67 -2.29 4.36 0.99
CA VAL A 67 -3.16 4.28 -0.21
C VAL A 67 -3.94 5.57 -0.39
N THR A 68 -4.53 6.08 0.70
CA THR A 68 -5.31 7.32 0.70
C THR A 68 -4.99 8.15 1.95
N GLY A 69 -5.29 9.44 1.89
CA GLY A 69 -5.23 10.35 3.01
C GLY A 69 -3.84 10.70 3.50
N SER A 70 -3.80 11.20 4.71
CA SER A 70 -2.57 11.48 5.45
C SER A 70 -2.68 11.03 6.90
N LEU A 71 -1.53 10.74 7.52
CA LEU A 71 -1.44 10.36 8.92
C LEU A 71 -0.37 11.21 9.60
N ARG A 72 -0.71 11.81 10.74
CA ARG A 72 0.23 12.52 11.59
C ARG A 72 0.62 11.68 12.80
N LEU A 73 1.82 11.95 13.30
CA LEU A 73 2.32 11.31 14.52
C LEU A 73 1.34 11.54 15.69
N ASN A 74 1.15 10.51 16.49
CA ASN A 74 0.22 10.45 17.62
C ASN A 74 -1.28 10.42 17.27
N GLN A 75 -1.65 10.38 16.00
CA GLN A 75 -3.03 10.08 15.64
C GLN A 75 -3.38 8.62 15.93
N GLU A 76 -4.62 8.39 16.28
CA GLU A 76 -5.19 7.06 16.48
C GLU A 76 -5.67 6.49 15.14
N VAL A 77 -5.45 5.21 14.95
CA VAL A 77 -5.93 4.45 13.80
C VAL A 77 -6.54 3.14 14.28
N LEU A 78 -7.42 2.58 13.48
CA LEU A 78 -7.95 1.24 13.71
C LEU A 78 -7.25 0.23 12.82
N GLN A 79 -6.93 -0.92 13.39
CA GLN A 79 -6.46 -2.08 12.65
C GLN A 79 -7.67 -2.94 12.25
N TYR A 80 -7.85 -3.15 10.97
CA TYR A 80 -8.90 -3.98 10.40
C TYR A 80 -8.37 -5.35 9.96
N PRO A 81 -9.21 -6.42 10.04
CA PRO A 81 -10.68 -6.37 10.21
C PRO A 81 -11.16 -6.28 11.66
N GLN A 82 -10.31 -6.38 12.69
CA GLN A 82 -10.71 -6.46 14.10
C GLN A 82 -11.20 -5.13 14.70
N ALA A 83 -11.02 -4.01 14.00
CA ALA A 83 -11.32 -2.65 14.46
C ALA A 83 -10.63 -2.31 15.81
N ARG A 84 -9.39 -2.82 16.00
CA ARG A 84 -8.61 -2.58 17.22
C ARG A 84 -7.94 -1.21 17.15
N GLU A 85 -8.09 -0.42 18.19
CA GLU A 85 -7.42 0.86 18.34
C GLU A 85 -5.91 0.70 18.49
N ILE A 86 -5.17 1.50 17.75
CA ILE A 86 -3.71 1.50 17.73
C ILE A 86 -3.21 2.94 17.74
N ARG A 87 -2.19 3.19 18.57
CA ARG A 87 -1.46 4.46 18.57
C ARG A 87 -0.17 4.34 17.78
N ILE A 88 0.11 5.37 17.00
CA ILE A 88 1.35 5.50 16.23
C ILE A 88 2.37 6.26 17.06
N ARG A 89 3.39 5.55 17.56
CA ARG A 89 4.46 6.12 18.37
C ARG A 89 5.60 6.72 17.55
N GLY A 90 5.80 6.23 16.34
CA GLY A 90 6.86 6.69 15.45
C GLY A 90 6.56 6.38 14.01
N MET A 91 7.09 7.19 13.12
CA MET A 91 6.96 7.01 11.67
C MET A 91 8.30 7.27 10.99
N GLN A 92 8.63 6.42 10.01
CA GLN A 92 9.80 6.60 9.15
C GLN A 92 9.40 6.43 7.69
N SER A 93 9.89 7.32 6.85
CA SER A 93 9.79 7.22 5.39
C SER A 93 11.19 7.39 4.81
N HIS A 94 11.59 6.48 3.91
CA HIS A 94 12.95 6.46 3.32
C HIS A 94 14.09 6.48 4.37
N GLY A 95 13.90 5.80 5.51
CA GLY A 95 14.88 5.75 6.59
C GLY A 95 14.97 7.01 7.47
N ILE A 96 14.11 8.00 7.24
CA ILE A 96 14.09 9.27 7.96
C ILE A 96 12.83 9.32 8.84
N ASN A 97 12.99 9.78 10.09
CA ASN A 97 11.85 10.04 10.97
C ASN A 97 11.01 11.20 10.44
N VAL A 98 9.71 10.99 10.34
CA VAL A 98 8.77 11.99 9.84
C VAL A 98 7.62 12.18 10.83
N LYS A 99 6.99 13.36 10.81
CA LYS A 99 5.82 13.68 11.63
C LYS A 99 4.49 13.52 10.87
N GLU A 100 4.54 13.43 9.55
CA GLU A 100 3.39 13.25 8.69
C GLU A 100 3.76 12.38 7.49
N VAL A 101 2.83 11.55 7.04
CA VAL A 101 2.92 10.78 5.79
C VAL A 101 1.64 10.94 4.99
N LYS A 102 1.73 10.84 3.66
CA LYS A 102 0.62 11.07 2.73
C LYS A 102 0.49 9.93 1.74
N ALA A 103 -0.66 9.87 1.09
CA ALA A 103 -0.93 8.91 0.02
C ALA A 103 0.24 8.80 -0.97
N GLY A 104 0.57 7.58 -1.37
CA GLY A 104 1.69 7.24 -2.25
C GLY A 104 3.02 7.00 -1.52
N GLN A 105 3.18 7.43 -0.27
CA GLN A 105 4.43 7.24 0.47
C GLN A 105 4.51 5.84 1.10
N ARG A 106 5.68 5.23 1.01
CA ARG A 106 6.01 4.05 1.78
C ARG A 106 6.50 4.45 3.17
N VAL A 107 5.96 3.80 4.19
CA VAL A 107 6.23 4.15 5.60
C VAL A 107 6.45 2.92 6.47
N ALA A 108 7.28 3.05 7.48
CA ALA A 108 7.34 2.19 8.64
C ALA A 108 6.66 2.89 9.81
N LEU A 109 5.70 2.21 10.43
CA LEU A 109 4.93 2.70 11.58
C LEU A 109 5.27 1.89 12.81
N ASN A 110 5.69 2.55 13.87
CA ASN A 110 5.85 1.94 15.19
C ASN A 110 4.50 1.98 15.90
N LEU A 111 4.00 0.79 16.23
CA LEU A 111 2.68 0.59 16.83
C LEU A 111 2.79 0.35 18.32
N THR A 112 1.88 0.92 19.11
CA THR A 112 1.74 0.58 20.53
C THR A 112 0.38 -0.06 20.80
N GLY A 113 0.35 -0.93 21.83
CA GLY A 113 -0.89 -1.63 22.22
C GLY A 113 -1.22 -2.85 21.40
N ILE A 114 -0.31 -3.31 20.53
CA ILE A 114 -0.50 -4.52 19.74
C ILE A 114 0.78 -5.37 19.69
N ALA A 115 0.63 -6.68 19.83
CA ALA A 115 1.71 -7.62 19.63
C ALA A 115 1.94 -7.86 18.13
N LYS A 116 3.17 -8.24 17.76
CA LYS A 116 3.52 -8.50 16.35
C LYS A 116 2.68 -9.64 15.76
N GLU A 117 2.30 -10.60 16.57
CA GLU A 117 1.48 -11.77 16.22
C GLU A 117 0.05 -11.41 15.85
N ASP A 118 -0.45 -10.28 16.34
CA ASP A 118 -1.81 -9.79 16.11
C ASP A 118 -1.93 -8.89 14.86
N VAL A 119 -0.80 -8.51 14.25
CA VAL A 119 -0.80 -7.69 13.02
C VAL A 119 0.07 -8.34 11.95
N PHE A 120 -0.52 -8.60 10.79
CA PHE A 120 0.12 -9.34 9.71
C PHE A 120 -0.19 -8.73 8.35
N ARG A 121 0.51 -9.23 7.34
CA ARG A 121 0.32 -8.81 5.95
C ARG A 121 -1.15 -8.97 5.54
N GLY A 122 -1.70 -7.92 4.93
CA GLY A 122 -3.09 -7.85 4.51
C GLY A 122 -4.01 -7.12 5.48
N ASN A 123 -3.61 -6.96 6.76
CA ASN A 123 -4.34 -6.05 7.64
C ASN A 123 -4.31 -4.63 7.08
N GLN A 124 -5.31 -3.84 7.43
CA GLN A 124 -5.36 -2.41 7.10
C GLN A 124 -5.30 -1.57 8.37
N LEU A 125 -4.54 -0.48 8.29
CA LEU A 125 -4.62 0.60 9.24
C LEU A 125 -5.40 1.74 8.59
N ALA A 126 -6.43 2.24 9.26
CA ALA A 126 -7.27 3.30 8.72
C ALA A 126 -7.78 4.23 9.82
N MET A 127 -8.24 5.41 9.43
CA MET A 127 -8.90 6.32 10.39
C MET A 127 -10.15 5.64 10.99
N PRO A 128 -10.48 5.92 12.25
CA PRO A 128 -11.74 5.49 12.85
C PRO A 128 -12.94 5.80 11.93
N GLU A 129 -13.92 4.93 11.92
CA GLU A 129 -15.19 5.07 11.17
C GLU A 129 -15.06 5.17 9.64
N SER A 130 -13.84 5.07 9.09
CA SER A 130 -13.60 5.16 7.64
C SER A 130 -13.79 3.85 6.89
N LEU A 131 -13.84 2.71 7.57
CA LEU A 131 -14.05 1.39 7.00
C LEU A 131 -15.06 0.58 7.81
N LEU A 132 -15.79 -0.27 7.11
CA LEU A 132 -16.65 -1.28 7.70
C LEU A 132 -16.16 -2.66 7.27
N SER A 133 -16.02 -3.57 8.24
CA SER A 133 -15.77 -4.98 7.93
C SER A 133 -17.07 -5.65 7.49
N GLY A 134 -17.02 -6.44 6.42
CA GLY A 134 -18.18 -7.13 5.87
C GLY A 134 -17.80 -8.49 5.32
N TYR A 135 -18.77 -9.39 5.22
CA TYR A 135 -18.61 -10.73 4.67
C TYR A 135 -19.25 -10.89 3.29
N LEU A 136 -20.01 -9.91 2.84
CA LEU A 136 -20.69 -9.90 1.55
C LEU A 136 -20.15 -8.75 0.71
N ILE A 137 -19.76 -9.08 -0.51
CA ILE A 137 -19.28 -8.11 -1.49
C ILE A 137 -20.01 -8.31 -2.82
N ASN A 138 -20.27 -7.24 -3.53
CA ASN A 138 -20.64 -7.28 -4.94
C ASN A 138 -19.36 -7.12 -5.77
N ALA A 139 -19.11 -8.05 -6.69
CA ALA A 139 -17.94 -8.00 -7.56
C ALA A 139 -18.36 -8.11 -9.02
N SER A 140 -17.74 -7.31 -9.88
CA SER A 140 -17.81 -7.49 -11.33
C SER A 140 -16.55 -8.22 -11.78
N LEU A 141 -16.72 -9.34 -12.48
CA LEU A 141 -15.62 -10.17 -12.92
C LEU A 141 -15.62 -10.23 -14.46
N SER A 142 -14.43 -10.08 -15.04
CA SER A 142 -14.21 -10.24 -16.46
C SER A 142 -13.18 -11.35 -16.68
N LEU A 143 -13.57 -12.41 -17.33
CA LEU A 143 -12.65 -13.48 -17.73
C LEU A 143 -11.90 -13.10 -18.99
N LEU A 144 -10.61 -13.40 -19.02
CA LEU A 144 -9.84 -13.30 -20.24
C LEU A 144 -10.32 -14.34 -21.25
N LYS A 145 -10.27 -14.02 -22.55
CA LYS A 145 -10.72 -14.91 -23.62
C LYS A 145 -10.04 -16.28 -23.63
N ASP A 146 -8.80 -16.31 -23.15
CA ASP A 146 -7.96 -17.52 -23.11
C ASP A 146 -8.05 -18.26 -21.76
N ALA A 147 -9.00 -17.91 -20.90
CA ALA A 147 -9.20 -18.61 -19.64
C ALA A 147 -9.62 -20.08 -19.91
N LEU A 148 -8.80 -21.02 -19.42
CA LEU A 148 -9.00 -22.47 -19.67
C LEU A 148 -10.21 -23.07 -18.93
N THR A 149 -10.67 -22.43 -17.88
CA THR A 149 -11.79 -22.91 -17.05
C THR A 149 -12.83 -21.82 -16.85
N PRO A 150 -14.13 -22.13 -17.04
CA PRO A 150 -15.19 -21.20 -16.68
C PRO A 150 -15.24 -20.99 -15.16
N LEU A 151 -15.75 -19.83 -14.74
CA LEU A 151 -16.10 -19.61 -13.34
C LEU A 151 -17.15 -20.65 -12.93
N LYS A 152 -16.90 -21.32 -11.81
CA LYS A 152 -17.88 -22.19 -11.16
C LYS A 152 -18.54 -21.44 -10.02
N ASN A 153 -19.84 -21.62 -9.87
CA ASN A 153 -20.59 -21.15 -8.70
C ASN A 153 -20.14 -21.90 -7.45
#